data_49ed853a7f50aee1b72af85362dab091
#
_entry.id   49ed853a7f50aee1b72af85362dab091
#
_cell.length_a   1.000
_cell.length_b   1.000
_cell.length_c   1.000
_cell.angle_alpha   90.00
_cell.angle_beta   90.00
_cell.angle_gamma   90.00
#
_symmetry.space_group_name_H-M   'P 1'
#
loop_
_entity.id
_entity.type
_entity.pdbx_description
1 polymer ?
#
loop_
_entity_poly.entity_id
_entity_poly.type
_entity_poly.pdbx_seq_one_letter_code
_entity_poly.pdbx_strand_id
1 'polypeptide(L)'
;MIDYILLQSEITSDPLSIGYAPFISSGNDQAIADLLNQKQYRGPVPISELSSYCLTNGLIGTLQVACQATGVPDQIKGLCITVTTLLKNDYRLSTCDTDNVAFMTICDALISSSLMSSQNKTDIIAMGNNRLSRSEVLFGIGLSNSDISFALRGQR
;
A
#
# COMPACT_ATOMS: atom_id res chain seq x y z
N MET A 1 -11.68 -16.95 -5.25
CA MET A 1 -13.15 -17.28 -5.17
C MET A 1 -13.70 -16.50 -3.98
N ILE A 2 -14.85 -15.80 -4.16
CA ILE A 2 -15.46 -15.00 -3.08
C ILE A 2 -16.10 -15.96 -2.06
N ASP A 3 -15.80 -15.75 -0.78
CA ASP A 3 -16.51 -16.38 0.32
C ASP A 3 -17.78 -15.55 0.63
N TYR A 4 -18.92 -16.00 0.15
CA TYR A 4 -20.19 -15.28 0.29
C TYR A 4 -20.74 -15.31 1.73
N ILE A 5 -20.33 -16.27 2.58
CA ILE A 5 -20.69 -16.29 3.99
C ILE A 5 -19.95 -15.18 4.73
N LEU A 6 -18.66 -15.04 4.46
CA LEU A 6 -17.85 -13.95 4.99
C LEU A 6 -18.36 -12.59 4.49
N LEU A 7 -18.71 -12.48 3.20
CA LEU A 7 -19.26 -11.24 2.63
C LEU A 7 -20.59 -10.87 3.28
N GLN A 8 -21.50 -11.83 3.46
CA GLN A 8 -22.76 -11.59 4.16
C GLN A 8 -22.52 -11.13 5.60
N SER A 9 -21.61 -11.78 6.32
CA SER A 9 -21.24 -11.42 7.69
C SER A 9 -20.66 -10.00 7.76
N GLU A 10 -19.75 -9.65 6.84
CA GLU A 10 -19.17 -8.29 6.75
C GLU A 10 -20.25 -7.22 6.60
N ILE A 11 -21.18 -7.44 5.64
CA ILE A 11 -22.23 -6.46 5.34
C ILE A 11 -23.24 -6.35 6.49
N THR A 12 -23.66 -7.47 7.08
CA THR A 12 -24.73 -7.47 8.11
C THR A 12 -24.25 -7.06 9.49
N SER A 13 -23.01 -7.39 9.86
CA SER A 13 -22.44 -7.03 11.16
C SER A 13 -21.72 -5.69 11.16
N ASP A 14 -21.31 -5.21 9.98
CA ASP A 14 -20.59 -3.94 9.76
C ASP A 14 -19.49 -3.68 10.81
N PRO A 15 -18.49 -4.57 10.93
CA PRO A 15 -17.54 -4.57 12.05
C PRO A 15 -16.67 -3.31 12.12
N LEU A 16 -16.59 -2.55 11.03
CA LEU A 16 -15.84 -1.30 10.94
C LEU A 16 -16.72 -0.06 10.86
N SER A 17 -18.04 -0.22 11.02
CA SER A 17 -19.03 0.89 10.96
C SER A 17 -18.94 1.68 9.64
N ILE A 18 -18.81 0.97 8.52
CA ILE A 18 -18.73 1.55 7.16
C ILE A 18 -20.08 2.16 6.76
N GLY A 19 -21.19 1.65 7.30
CA GLY A 19 -22.52 2.22 7.11
C GLY A 19 -23.36 1.52 6.06
N TYR A 20 -23.36 0.19 6.02
CA TYR A 20 -24.13 -0.59 5.04
C TYR A 20 -25.65 -0.60 5.33
N ALA A 21 -26.08 -0.45 6.58
CA ALA A 21 -27.45 -0.66 7.01
C ALA A 21 -28.53 0.09 6.21
N PRO A 22 -28.38 1.39 5.85
CA PRO A 22 -29.36 2.11 5.04
C PRO A 22 -29.53 1.51 3.64
N PHE A 23 -28.45 0.97 3.08
CA PHE A 23 -28.44 0.41 1.72
C PHE A 23 -28.99 -1.02 1.70
N ILE A 24 -28.79 -1.80 2.78
CA ILE A 24 -29.47 -3.09 2.95
C ILE A 24 -30.98 -2.87 2.98
N SER A 25 -31.44 -1.90 3.78
CA SER A 25 -32.88 -1.61 3.96
C SER A 25 -33.54 -1.12 2.68
N SER A 26 -32.83 -0.40 1.82
CA SER A 26 -33.32 0.11 0.53
C SER A 26 -33.10 -0.87 -0.63
N GLY A 27 -32.40 -1.99 -0.42
CA GLY A 27 -32.04 -2.93 -1.48
C GLY A 27 -31.04 -2.37 -2.49
N ASN A 28 -30.25 -1.37 -2.10
CA ASN A 28 -29.28 -0.72 -2.98
C ASN A 28 -27.91 -1.43 -2.93
N ASP A 29 -27.81 -2.57 -3.61
CA ASP A 29 -26.62 -3.41 -3.65
C ASP A 29 -25.43 -2.69 -4.30
N GLN A 30 -25.68 -1.80 -5.25
CA GLN A 30 -24.62 -1.03 -5.88
C GLN A 30 -23.93 -0.10 -4.88
N ALA A 31 -24.70 0.58 -4.03
CA ALA A 31 -24.11 1.44 -3.01
C ALA A 31 -23.27 0.65 -1.98
N ILE A 32 -23.70 -0.58 -1.64
CA ILE A 32 -22.90 -1.47 -0.77
C ILE A 32 -21.60 -1.87 -1.49
N ALA A 33 -21.68 -2.25 -2.76
CA ALA A 33 -20.49 -2.58 -3.56
C ALA A 33 -19.52 -1.39 -3.65
N ASP A 34 -20.04 -0.18 -3.89
CA ASP A 34 -19.25 1.05 -3.98
C ASP A 34 -18.51 1.34 -2.66
N LEU A 35 -19.19 1.20 -1.51
CA LEU A 35 -18.56 1.35 -0.19
C LEU A 35 -17.45 0.32 0.04
N LEU A 36 -17.71 -0.95 -0.28
CA LEU A 36 -16.72 -2.03 -0.14
C LEU A 36 -15.52 -1.84 -1.06
N ASN A 37 -15.72 -1.25 -2.23
CA ASN A 37 -14.69 -1.00 -3.23
C ASN A 37 -13.95 0.34 -3.04
N GLN A 38 -14.40 1.18 -2.11
CA GLN A 38 -13.74 2.45 -1.84
C GLN A 38 -12.32 2.23 -1.32
N LYS A 39 -11.33 2.85 -1.96
CA LYS A 39 -9.93 2.78 -1.56
C LYS A 39 -9.70 3.61 -0.30
N GLN A 40 -9.42 2.97 0.83
CA GLN A 40 -9.21 3.64 2.12
C GLN A 40 -8.21 2.93 3.03
N TYR A 41 -7.73 1.75 2.62
CA TYR A 41 -6.73 1.01 3.38
C TYR A 41 -5.34 1.16 2.75
N ARG A 42 -4.34 1.00 3.59
CA ARG A 42 -2.96 0.96 3.12
C ARG A 42 -2.72 -0.30 2.30
N GLY A 43 -1.83 -0.16 1.32
CA GLY A 43 -1.39 -1.28 0.52
C GLY A 43 0.03 -1.09 0.00
N PRO A 44 0.63 -2.14 -0.56
CA PRO A 44 1.98 -2.08 -1.08
C PRO A 44 2.09 -1.11 -2.26
N VAL A 45 3.22 -0.42 -2.32
CA VAL A 45 3.56 0.57 -3.36
C VAL A 45 4.29 -0.13 -4.50
N PRO A 46 3.91 0.04 -5.77
CA PRO A 46 4.70 -0.45 -6.90
C PRO A 46 6.13 0.09 -6.86
N ILE A 47 7.12 -0.77 -7.10
CA ILE A 47 8.53 -0.35 -7.13
C ILE A 47 8.76 0.73 -8.19
N SER A 48 8.06 0.69 -9.31
CA SER A 48 8.15 1.71 -10.36
C SER A 48 7.72 3.11 -9.88
N GLU A 49 6.68 3.21 -9.06
CA GLU A 49 6.25 4.48 -8.47
C GLU A 49 7.26 4.99 -7.44
N LEU A 50 7.73 4.09 -6.56
CA LEU A 50 8.75 4.42 -5.57
C LEU A 50 10.04 4.89 -6.25
N SER A 51 10.49 4.20 -7.30
CA SER A 51 11.66 4.57 -8.09
C SER A 51 11.48 5.93 -8.76
N SER A 52 10.31 6.19 -9.35
CA SER A 52 10.00 7.49 -9.98
C SER A 52 10.05 8.62 -8.95
N TYR A 53 9.47 8.42 -7.77
CA TYR A 53 9.55 9.39 -6.67
C TYR A 53 10.99 9.65 -6.26
N CYS A 54 11.78 8.60 -6.01
CA CYS A 54 13.16 8.71 -5.58
C CYS A 54 14.05 9.36 -6.65
N LEU A 55 13.79 9.12 -7.95
CA LEU A 55 14.49 9.75 -9.06
C LEU A 55 14.17 11.25 -9.11
N THR A 56 12.90 11.62 -9.10
CA THR A 56 12.43 13.00 -9.20
C THR A 56 12.93 13.87 -8.04
N ASN A 57 13.04 13.30 -6.84
CA ASN A 57 13.53 13.98 -5.64
C ASN A 57 15.05 13.87 -5.45
N GLY A 58 15.80 13.37 -6.45
CA GLY A 58 17.26 13.29 -6.43
C GLY A 58 17.85 12.26 -5.46
N LEU A 59 17.01 11.45 -4.80
CA LEU A 59 17.47 10.47 -3.81
C LEU A 59 18.37 9.40 -4.42
N ILE A 60 18.05 8.91 -5.63
CA ILE A 60 18.88 7.90 -6.31
C ILE A 60 20.28 8.43 -6.54
N GLY A 61 20.42 9.66 -7.03
CA GLY A 61 21.71 10.29 -7.25
C GLY A 61 22.50 10.47 -5.95
N THR A 62 21.85 10.96 -4.90
CA THR A 62 22.45 11.12 -3.56
C THR A 62 22.98 9.80 -3.03
N LEU A 63 22.19 8.73 -3.10
CA LEU A 63 22.58 7.40 -2.62
C LEU A 63 23.74 6.81 -3.45
N GLN A 64 23.74 7.01 -4.77
CA GLN A 64 24.82 6.55 -5.65
C GLN A 64 26.15 7.25 -5.34
N VAL A 65 26.13 8.56 -5.10
CA VAL A 65 27.32 9.32 -4.69
C VAL A 65 27.80 8.83 -3.32
N ALA A 66 26.90 8.62 -2.35
CA ALA A 66 27.24 8.15 -1.02
C ALA A 66 27.91 6.75 -1.04
N CYS A 67 27.50 5.85 -1.94
CA CYS A 67 28.14 4.54 -2.09
C CYS A 67 29.65 4.63 -2.40
N GLN A 68 30.08 5.71 -3.07
CA GLN A 68 31.48 5.90 -3.53
C GLN A 68 32.27 6.88 -2.67
N ALA A 69 31.62 7.61 -1.77
CA ALA A 69 32.25 8.65 -0.98
C ALA A 69 33.20 8.07 0.10
N THR A 70 34.37 8.68 0.25
CA THR A 70 35.42 8.22 1.20
C THR A 70 35.09 8.48 2.67
N GLY A 71 34.19 9.38 3.00
CA GLY A 71 33.81 9.73 4.38
C GLY A 71 32.56 9.03 4.92
N VAL A 72 31.89 8.22 4.11
CA VAL A 72 30.65 7.53 4.49
C VAL A 72 31.00 6.18 5.14
N PRO A 73 30.42 5.86 6.34
CA PRO A 73 30.65 4.56 6.98
C PRO A 73 30.18 3.40 6.06
N ASP A 74 30.91 2.27 6.10
CA ASP A 74 30.63 1.12 5.25
C ASP A 74 29.23 0.54 5.46
N GLN A 75 28.71 0.61 6.69
CA GLN A 75 27.31 0.21 6.97
C GLN A 75 26.31 1.06 6.19
N ILE A 76 26.52 2.37 6.11
CA ILE A 76 25.66 3.29 5.36
C ILE A 76 25.81 3.07 3.86
N LYS A 77 27.05 2.84 3.37
CA LYS A 77 27.27 2.44 1.97
C LYS A 77 26.49 1.18 1.60
N GLY A 78 26.50 0.17 2.49
CA GLY A 78 25.73 -1.06 2.32
C GLY A 78 24.23 -0.79 2.21
N LEU A 79 23.67 0.09 3.04
CA LEU A 79 22.26 0.50 2.92
C LEU A 79 21.97 1.22 1.60
N CYS A 80 22.85 2.13 1.18
CA CYS A 80 22.71 2.84 -0.10
C CYS A 80 22.69 1.86 -1.28
N ILE A 81 23.58 0.87 -1.28
CA ILE A 81 23.62 -0.19 -2.31
C ILE A 81 22.31 -0.98 -2.30
N THR A 82 21.86 -1.42 -1.12
CA THR A 82 20.62 -2.19 -0.99
C THR A 82 19.43 -1.42 -1.54
N VAL A 83 19.26 -0.15 -1.16
CA VAL A 83 18.14 0.68 -1.61
C VAL A 83 18.23 0.96 -3.12
N THR A 84 19.40 1.30 -3.65
CA THR A 84 19.54 1.55 -5.08
C THR A 84 19.32 0.30 -5.92
N THR A 85 19.69 -0.89 -5.42
CA THR A 85 19.42 -2.17 -6.07
C THR A 85 17.93 -2.49 -6.05
N LEU A 86 17.25 -2.26 -4.91
CA LEU A 86 15.79 -2.39 -4.81
C LEU A 86 15.08 -1.48 -5.84
N LEU A 87 15.46 -0.21 -5.89
CA LEU A 87 14.84 0.79 -6.77
C LEU A 87 15.09 0.52 -8.26
N LYS A 88 16.20 -0.11 -8.62
CA LYS A 88 16.47 -0.60 -9.99
C LYS A 88 15.70 -1.85 -10.35
N ASN A 89 15.00 -2.43 -9.37
CA ASN A 89 14.22 -3.65 -9.52
C ASN A 89 15.05 -4.88 -9.92
N ASP A 90 16.31 -4.91 -9.51
CA ASP A 90 17.21 -6.04 -9.80
C ASP A 90 16.74 -7.35 -9.14
N TYR A 91 15.94 -7.23 -8.07
CA TYR A 91 15.29 -8.37 -7.40
C TYR A 91 13.94 -8.79 -8.00
N ARG A 92 13.47 -8.15 -9.05
CA ARG A 92 12.17 -8.38 -9.69
C ARG A 92 10.98 -8.30 -8.72
N LEU A 93 11.09 -7.45 -7.72
CA LEU A 93 9.99 -7.17 -6.81
C LEU A 93 8.97 -6.26 -7.52
N SER A 94 7.70 -6.62 -7.46
CA SER A 94 6.64 -5.80 -8.05
C SER A 94 6.22 -4.65 -7.16
N THR A 95 6.27 -4.86 -5.83
CA THR A 95 5.79 -3.91 -4.82
C THR A 95 6.70 -3.87 -3.61
N CYS A 96 6.61 -2.77 -2.85
CA CYS A 96 7.25 -2.56 -1.56
C CYS A 96 6.20 -2.13 -0.54
N ASP A 97 6.26 -2.70 0.66
CA ASP A 97 5.48 -2.26 1.80
C ASP A 97 6.22 -1.15 2.52
N THR A 98 5.74 0.09 2.35
CA THR A 98 6.43 1.30 2.80
C THR A 98 6.24 1.59 4.30
N ASP A 99 5.42 0.85 5.03
CA ASP A 99 5.30 0.91 6.49
C ASP A 99 5.89 -0.32 7.20
N ASN A 100 6.54 -1.19 6.46
CA ASN A 100 7.32 -2.29 7.04
C ASN A 100 8.44 -1.74 7.94
N VAL A 101 8.58 -2.31 9.14
CA VAL A 101 9.55 -1.87 10.14
C VAL A 101 10.99 -1.84 9.60
N ALA A 102 11.39 -2.85 8.82
CA ALA A 102 12.73 -2.91 8.23
C ALA A 102 12.94 -1.77 7.22
N PHE A 103 11.93 -1.49 6.38
CA PHE A 103 12.00 -0.39 5.43
C PHE A 103 12.09 0.97 6.14
N MET A 104 11.27 1.20 7.17
CA MET A 104 11.31 2.43 7.96
C MET A 104 12.65 2.60 8.69
N THR A 105 13.24 1.52 9.21
CA THR A 105 14.57 1.55 9.85
C THR A 105 15.65 1.99 8.85
N ILE A 106 15.59 1.52 7.61
CA ILE A 106 16.52 1.95 6.55
C ILE A 106 16.35 3.46 6.29
N CYS A 107 15.12 3.94 6.16
CA CYS A 107 14.85 5.37 5.98
C CYS A 107 15.42 6.21 7.14
N ASP A 108 15.24 5.77 8.40
CA ASP A 108 15.76 6.48 9.57
C ASP A 108 17.30 6.51 9.59
N ALA A 109 17.95 5.44 9.19
CA ALA A 109 19.41 5.42 9.06
C ALA A 109 19.93 6.38 7.97
N LEU A 110 19.21 6.47 6.84
CA LEU A 110 19.51 7.42 5.76
C LEU A 110 19.29 8.88 6.20
N ILE A 111 18.23 9.14 6.97
CA ILE A 111 17.96 10.47 7.53
C ILE A 111 19.06 10.86 8.51
N SER A 112 19.43 9.97 9.44
CA SER A 112 20.49 10.20 10.42
C SER A 112 21.83 10.48 9.77
N SER A 113 22.05 9.96 8.56
CA SER A 113 23.25 10.19 7.74
C SER A 113 23.12 11.38 6.77
N SER A 114 22.04 12.15 6.85
CA SER A 114 21.73 13.30 5.97
C SER A 114 21.65 12.94 4.47
N LEU A 115 21.36 11.69 4.16
CA LEU A 115 21.20 11.19 2.77
C LEU A 115 19.73 11.20 2.31
N MET A 116 18.81 11.46 3.22
CA MET A 116 17.37 11.53 3.00
C MET A 116 16.76 12.54 3.97
N SER A 117 15.74 13.28 3.54
CA SER A 117 15.00 14.15 4.45
C SER A 117 13.87 13.41 5.16
N SER A 118 13.43 13.92 6.32
CA SER A 118 12.23 13.41 7.00
C SER A 118 10.98 13.56 6.14
N GLN A 119 10.91 14.61 5.28
CA GLN A 119 9.81 14.81 4.36
C GLN A 119 9.76 13.69 3.31
N ASN A 120 10.91 13.30 2.74
CA ASN A 120 10.95 12.17 1.80
C ASN A 120 10.41 10.88 2.43
N LYS A 121 10.77 10.59 3.69
CA LYS A 121 10.22 9.44 4.41
C LYS A 121 8.70 9.54 4.55
N THR A 122 8.20 10.70 4.96
CA THR A 122 6.76 10.95 5.11
C THR A 122 6.01 10.73 3.79
N ASP A 123 6.52 11.28 2.71
CA ASP A 123 5.91 11.15 1.38
C ASP A 123 5.89 9.70 0.90
N ILE A 124 7.00 8.98 1.07
CA ILE A 124 7.10 7.55 0.71
C ILE A 124 6.11 6.71 1.51
N ILE A 125 5.98 6.95 2.81
CA ILE A 125 4.98 6.26 3.63
C ILE A 125 3.57 6.59 3.14
N ALA A 126 3.30 7.86 2.82
CA ALA A 126 2.00 8.30 2.33
C ALA A 126 1.61 7.67 0.98
N MET A 127 2.57 7.28 0.14
CA MET A 127 2.30 6.56 -1.11
C MET A 127 1.53 5.25 -0.90
N GLY A 128 1.66 4.62 0.26
CA GLY A 128 0.90 3.41 0.61
C GLY A 128 -0.56 3.67 1.00
N ASN A 129 -0.98 4.93 1.23
CA ASN A 129 -2.33 5.26 1.67
C ASN A 129 -3.36 5.07 0.55
N ASN A 130 -4.59 4.70 0.93
CA ASN A 130 -5.74 4.59 0.02
C ASN A 130 -5.49 3.70 -1.21
N ARG A 131 -4.72 2.62 -1.05
CA ARG A 131 -4.39 1.70 -2.14
C ARG A 131 -5.31 0.51 -2.23
N LEU A 132 -5.83 0.06 -1.11
CA LEU A 132 -6.72 -1.09 -1.03
C LEU A 132 -8.11 -0.67 -0.58
N SER A 133 -9.10 -1.36 -1.12
CA SER A 133 -10.48 -1.30 -0.65
C SER A 133 -10.75 -2.40 0.39
N ARG A 134 -11.88 -2.32 1.09
CA ARG A 134 -12.29 -3.38 2.01
C ARG A 134 -12.47 -4.71 1.29
N SER A 135 -13.05 -4.69 0.10
CA SER A 135 -13.21 -5.89 -0.74
C SER A 135 -11.88 -6.53 -1.12
N GLU A 136 -10.88 -5.73 -1.46
CA GLU A 136 -9.54 -6.25 -1.78
C GLU A 136 -8.81 -6.79 -0.55
N VAL A 137 -8.99 -6.18 0.62
CA VAL A 137 -8.41 -6.69 1.88
C VAL A 137 -9.00 -8.06 2.23
N LEU A 138 -10.32 -8.24 2.06
CA LEU A 138 -10.98 -9.48 2.46
C LEU A 138 -10.91 -10.58 1.39
N PHE A 139 -11.01 -10.21 0.12
CA PHE A 139 -11.21 -11.16 -0.99
C PHE A 139 -10.15 -11.09 -2.08
N GLY A 140 -9.25 -10.09 -2.01
CA GLY A 140 -8.21 -9.85 -3.03
C GLY A 140 -8.73 -9.27 -4.35
N ILE A 141 -10.02 -8.93 -4.44
CA ILE A 141 -10.70 -8.43 -5.65
C ILE A 141 -11.77 -7.39 -5.30
N GLY A 142 -12.13 -6.56 -6.28
CA GLY A 142 -13.34 -5.74 -6.20
C GLY A 142 -14.62 -6.58 -6.31
N LEU A 143 -15.70 -6.09 -5.73
CA LEU A 143 -17.00 -6.74 -5.71
C LEU A 143 -17.99 -6.02 -6.61
N SER A 144 -18.88 -6.76 -7.25
CA SER A 144 -20.01 -6.26 -8.04
C SER A 144 -21.30 -6.22 -7.20
N ASN A 145 -22.31 -5.50 -7.70
CA ASN A 145 -23.66 -5.53 -7.12
C ASN A 145 -24.25 -6.94 -7.14
N SER A 146 -23.93 -7.76 -8.15
CA SER A 146 -24.37 -9.16 -8.22
C SER A 146 -23.79 -10.01 -7.10
N ASP A 147 -22.55 -9.75 -6.67
CA ASP A 147 -21.92 -10.45 -5.54
C ASP A 147 -22.63 -10.09 -4.23
N ILE A 148 -22.99 -8.81 -4.06
CA ILE A 148 -23.74 -8.34 -2.90
C ILE A 148 -25.14 -8.98 -2.87
N SER A 149 -25.84 -8.96 -4.02
CA SER A 149 -27.16 -9.58 -4.15
C SER A 149 -27.12 -11.06 -3.80
N PHE A 150 -26.12 -11.77 -4.31
CA PHE A 150 -25.95 -13.19 -4.01
C PHE A 150 -25.65 -13.45 -2.53
N ALA A 151 -24.79 -12.66 -1.91
CA ALA A 151 -24.46 -12.78 -0.50
C ALA A 151 -25.69 -12.56 0.41
N LEU A 152 -26.50 -11.53 0.11
CA LEU A 152 -27.63 -11.17 0.96
C LEU A 152 -28.90 -11.98 0.70
N ARG A 153 -29.16 -12.42 -0.53
CA ARG A 153 -30.44 -13.01 -0.95
C ARG A 153 -30.32 -14.35 -1.70
N GLY A 154 -29.10 -14.82 -1.99
CA GLY A 154 -28.87 -16.02 -2.80
C GLY A 154 -29.29 -15.87 -4.28
N GLN A 155 -29.43 -14.63 -4.78
CA GLN A 155 -29.85 -14.32 -6.17
C GLN A 155 -28.67 -13.73 -6.94
N ARG A 156 -28.46 -14.24 -8.15
CA ARG A 156 -27.50 -13.71 -9.15
C ARG A 156 -28.22 -13.11 -10.31
#